data_9803757974dcc115722f752b81f1a112
#
_entry.id   9803757974dcc115722f752b81f1a112
#
_cell.length_a   1.000
_cell.length_b   1.000
_cell.length_c   1.000
_cell.angle_alpha   90.00
_cell.angle_beta   90.00
_cell.angle_gamma   90.00
#
_symmetry.space_group_name_H-M   'P 1'
#
loop_
_entity.id
_entity.type
_entity.pdbx_description
1 polymer ?
#
loop_
_entity_poly.entity_id
_entity_poly.type
_entity_poly.pdbx_seq_one_letter_code
_entity_poly.pdbx_strand_id
1 'polypeptide(L)'
;MIMTAAIICMAGIQMMAQPKLPYRNASLPIEERVSDLLSRMTLEEKVGQLRCTLAWNYYDIKGNKVVPSSTFMKDIAEGNIGMLWATYRACPWTRKSLATGLTPTLAAKAGNALQRYVIEHTRLGIPLFLAEEAPHG
;
A
#
# COMPACT_ATOMS: atom_id res chain seq x y z
N MET A 1 -23.80 -31.14 -49.84
CA MET A 1 -22.68 -30.28 -49.29
C MET A 1 -23.33 -29.05 -48.64
N ILE A 2 -23.54 -29.10 -47.34
CA ILE A 2 -24.22 -28.03 -46.59
C ILE A 2 -23.12 -27.36 -45.78
N MET A 3 -22.78 -26.10 -46.11
CA MET A 3 -21.85 -25.29 -45.38
C MET A 3 -22.59 -24.61 -44.21
N THR A 4 -22.31 -25.02 -42.99
CA THR A 4 -22.79 -24.37 -41.77
C THR A 4 -21.83 -23.21 -41.41
N ALA A 5 -22.30 -21.99 -41.57
CA ALA A 5 -21.54 -20.80 -41.15
C ALA A 5 -21.71 -20.61 -39.64
N ALA A 6 -20.64 -20.78 -38.88
CA ALA A 6 -20.59 -20.46 -37.45
C ALA A 6 -20.41 -18.94 -37.27
N ILE A 7 -21.45 -18.28 -36.77
CA ILE A 7 -21.39 -16.87 -36.35
C ILE A 7 -20.72 -16.84 -34.98
N ILE A 8 -19.46 -16.39 -34.92
CA ILE A 8 -18.76 -16.12 -33.68
C ILE A 8 -19.22 -14.75 -33.17
N CYS A 9 -20.11 -14.79 -32.17
CA CYS A 9 -20.53 -13.57 -31.47
C CYS A 9 -19.39 -13.14 -30.53
N MET A 10 -18.58 -12.18 -30.97
CA MET A 10 -17.61 -11.50 -30.08
C MET A 10 -18.37 -10.59 -29.15
N ALA A 11 -18.69 -11.08 -27.95
CA ALA A 11 -19.11 -10.25 -26.83
C ALA A 11 -17.93 -9.40 -26.40
N GLY A 12 -17.87 -8.15 -26.86
CA GLY A 12 -16.90 -7.17 -26.39
C GLY A 12 -17.16 -6.92 -24.90
N ILE A 13 -16.25 -7.38 -24.05
CA ILE A 13 -16.23 -6.99 -22.64
C ILE A 13 -15.87 -5.50 -22.63
N GLN A 14 -16.89 -4.64 -22.57
CA GLN A 14 -16.68 -3.23 -22.25
C GLN A 14 -16.13 -3.17 -20.83
N MET A 15 -14.83 -2.93 -20.74
CA MET A 15 -14.16 -2.61 -19.49
C MET A 15 -14.72 -1.25 -19.04
N MET A 16 -15.76 -1.29 -18.21
CA MET A 16 -16.34 -0.12 -17.58
C MET A 16 -15.23 0.54 -16.78
N ALA A 17 -14.76 1.70 -17.23
CA ALA A 17 -13.83 2.51 -16.47
C ALA A 17 -14.44 2.74 -15.08
N GLN A 18 -13.76 2.28 -14.03
CA GLN A 18 -14.23 2.51 -12.66
C GLN A 18 -14.40 4.01 -12.47
N PRO A 19 -15.51 4.47 -11.87
CA PRO A 19 -15.73 5.88 -11.66
C PRO A 19 -14.55 6.46 -10.89
N LYS A 20 -13.90 7.49 -11.46
CA LYS A 20 -12.80 8.19 -10.80
C LYS A 20 -13.34 8.77 -9.49
N LEU A 21 -12.96 8.15 -8.38
CA LEU A 21 -13.34 8.63 -7.06
C LEU A 21 -12.77 10.05 -6.86
N PRO A 22 -13.56 11.03 -6.45
CA PRO A 22 -13.11 12.43 -6.33
C PRO A 22 -11.82 12.56 -5.51
N TYR A 23 -11.69 11.87 -4.39
CA TYR A 23 -10.47 11.95 -3.57
C TYR A 23 -9.19 11.48 -4.29
N ARG A 24 -9.31 10.67 -5.34
CA ARG A 24 -8.17 10.22 -6.17
C ARG A 24 -7.88 11.16 -7.33
N ASN A 25 -8.72 12.15 -7.58
CA ASN A 25 -8.52 13.09 -8.67
C ASN A 25 -7.64 14.26 -8.23
N ALA A 26 -6.36 14.24 -8.63
CA ALA A 26 -5.41 15.28 -8.28
C ALA A 26 -5.74 16.69 -8.83
N SER A 27 -6.67 16.79 -9.80
CA SER A 27 -7.09 18.08 -10.36
C SER A 27 -8.14 18.81 -9.50
N LEU A 28 -8.76 18.12 -8.54
CA LEU A 28 -9.71 18.73 -7.62
C LEU A 28 -9.00 19.44 -6.46
N PRO A 29 -9.63 20.49 -5.88
CA PRO A 29 -9.15 21.12 -4.67
C PRO A 29 -8.95 20.12 -3.53
N ILE A 30 -7.95 20.36 -2.69
CA ILE A 30 -7.61 19.45 -1.57
C ILE A 30 -8.80 19.25 -0.64
N GLU A 31 -9.52 20.32 -0.32
CA GLU A 31 -10.69 20.29 0.58
C GLU A 31 -11.82 19.38 0.06
N GLU A 32 -12.09 19.43 -1.27
CA GLU A 32 -13.07 18.53 -1.88
C GLU A 32 -12.62 17.06 -1.77
N ARG A 33 -11.34 16.80 -2.04
CA ARG A 33 -10.76 15.45 -1.96
C ARG A 33 -10.79 14.90 -0.54
N VAL A 34 -10.44 15.72 0.45
CA VAL A 34 -10.48 15.37 1.87
C VAL A 34 -11.91 15.10 2.31
N SER A 35 -12.84 15.97 1.98
CA SER A 35 -14.26 15.82 2.33
C SER A 35 -14.84 14.53 1.73
N ASP A 36 -14.58 14.27 0.44
CA ASP A 36 -15.03 13.04 -0.22
C ASP A 36 -14.43 11.78 0.45
N LEU A 37 -13.11 11.78 0.74
CA LEU A 37 -12.46 10.65 1.40
C LEU A 37 -13.04 10.39 2.79
N LEU A 38 -13.16 11.43 3.63
CA LEU A 38 -13.69 11.32 4.98
C LEU A 38 -15.15 10.83 5.01
N SER A 39 -15.96 11.21 4.03
CA SER A 39 -17.35 10.74 3.91
C SER A 39 -17.45 9.24 3.61
N ARG A 40 -16.41 8.67 3.00
CA ARG A 40 -16.35 7.24 2.65
C ARG A 40 -15.75 6.36 3.74
N MET A 41 -14.99 6.93 4.66
CA MET A 41 -14.30 6.20 5.72
C MET A 41 -15.25 5.78 6.83
N THR A 42 -15.14 4.52 7.26
CA THR A 42 -15.75 4.05 8.51
C THR A 42 -15.04 4.66 9.71
N LEU A 43 -15.62 4.53 10.90
CA LEU A 43 -14.97 4.99 12.13
C LEU A 43 -13.65 4.24 12.38
N GLU A 44 -13.64 2.94 12.14
CA GLU A 44 -12.46 2.08 12.29
C GLU A 44 -11.34 2.51 11.34
N GLU A 45 -11.67 2.84 10.11
CA GLU A 45 -10.69 3.35 9.14
C GLU A 45 -10.13 4.72 9.55
N LYS A 46 -10.97 5.61 10.08
CA LYS A 46 -10.53 6.91 10.61
C LYS A 46 -9.58 6.75 11.79
N VAL A 47 -9.95 5.90 12.75
CA VAL A 47 -9.09 5.57 13.90
C VAL A 47 -7.79 4.90 13.43
N GLY A 48 -7.88 4.01 12.44
CA GLY A 48 -6.73 3.35 11.85
C GLY A 48 -5.70 4.33 11.28
N GLN A 49 -6.14 5.42 10.64
CA GLN A 49 -5.22 6.44 10.11
C GLN A 49 -4.39 7.14 11.21
N LEU A 50 -4.85 7.12 12.46
CA LEU A 50 -4.13 7.67 13.61
C LEU A 50 -3.19 6.64 14.27
N ARG A 51 -3.24 5.38 13.84
CA ARG A 51 -2.38 4.32 14.39
C ARG A 51 -1.00 4.36 13.76
N CYS A 52 0.01 4.42 14.62
CA CYS A 52 1.42 4.24 14.26
C CYS A 52 1.90 2.91 14.81
N THR A 53 2.60 2.12 13.99
CA THR A 53 3.15 0.82 14.39
C THR A 53 4.61 0.68 14.03
N LEU A 54 5.30 -0.20 14.76
CA LEU A 54 6.71 -0.55 14.54
C LEU A 54 6.82 -1.46 13.31
N ALA A 55 7.66 -1.10 12.34
CA ALA A 55 7.57 -1.68 11.00
C ALA A 55 8.84 -2.36 10.46
N TRP A 56 9.91 -2.50 11.27
CA TRP A 56 11.14 -3.17 10.79
C TRP A 56 10.97 -4.65 10.41
N ASN A 57 9.85 -5.29 10.77
CA ASN A 57 9.51 -6.67 10.42
C ASN A 57 8.41 -6.77 9.35
N TYR A 58 8.05 -5.67 8.72
CA TYR A 58 6.95 -5.61 7.75
C TYR A 58 7.36 -5.96 6.32
N TYR A 59 8.62 -6.27 6.11
CA TYR A 59 9.13 -6.69 4.80
C TYR A 59 10.09 -7.88 4.92
N ASP A 60 10.15 -8.65 3.84
CA ASP A 60 11.13 -9.72 3.63
C ASP A 60 12.06 -9.37 2.48
N ILE A 61 13.37 -9.59 2.68
CA ILE A 61 14.38 -9.41 1.63
C ILE A 61 14.60 -10.76 0.95
N LYS A 62 14.38 -10.80 -0.38
CA LYS A 62 14.57 -11.97 -1.24
C LYS A 62 15.56 -11.63 -2.35
N GLY A 63 16.85 -11.79 -2.07
CA GLY A 63 17.92 -11.34 -2.95
C GLY A 63 17.86 -9.82 -3.17
N ASN A 64 17.67 -9.38 -4.39
CA ASN A 64 17.54 -7.95 -4.73
C ASN A 64 16.08 -7.44 -4.78
N LYS A 65 15.14 -8.21 -4.23
CA LYS A 65 13.72 -7.85 -4.12
C LYS A 65 13.34 -7.68 -2.68
N VAL A 66 12.39 -6.80 -2.42
CA VAL A 66 11.73 -6.65 -1.13
C VAL A 66 10.24 -6.84 -1.34
N VAL A 67 9.62 -7.64 -0.49
CA VAL A 67 8.19 -7.93 -0.52
C VAL A 67 7.57 -7.67 0.84
N PRO A 68 6.28 -7.33 0.93
CA PRO A 68 5.57 -7.25 2.19
C PRO A 68 5.63 -8.59 2.93
N SER A 69 5.86 -8.55 4.24
CA SER A 69 5.83 -9.75 5.07
C SER A 69 4.38 -10.21 5.33
N SER A 70 4.22 -11.47 5.73
CA SER A 70 2.90 -12.00 6.13
C SER A 70 2.31 -11.25 7.32
N THR A 71 3.16 -10.83 8.27
CA THR A 71 2.76 -10.00 9.41
C THR A 71 2.17 -8.67 8.95
N PHE A 72 2.85 -7.98 8.02
CA PHE A 72 2.32 -6.74 7.46
C PHE A 72 0.97 -6.93 6.77
N MET A 73 0.86 -7.94 5.91
CA MET A 73 -0.38 -8.23 5.20
C MET A 73 -1.55 -8.51 6.16
N LYS A 74 -1.29 -9.25 7.24
CA LYS A 74 -2.27 -9.53 8.29
C LYS A 74 -2.68 -8.25 9.01
N ASP A 75 -1.72 -7.47 9.49
CA ASP A 75 -1.97 -6.26 10.27
C ASP A 75 -2.73 -5.18 9.46
N ILE A 76 -2.45 -5.08 8.16
CA ILE A 76 -3.21 -4.22 7.23
C ILE A 76 -4.64 -4.72 7.06
N ALA A 77 -4.85 -6.04 6.93
CA ALA A 77 -6.18 -6.61 6.76
C ALA A 77 -7.05 -6.46 8.02
N GLU A 78 -6.45 -6.55 9.21
CA GLU A 78 -7.16 -6.53 10.49
C GLU A 78 -7.25 -5.14 11.12
N GLY A 79 -6.34 -4.25 10.80
CA GLY A 79 -6.08 -3.14 11.70
C GLY A 79 -6.17 -1.73 11.17
N ASN A 80 -6.29 -1.52 9.86
CA ASN A 80 -6.28 -0.16 9.32
C ASN A 80 -5.15 0.69 9.93
N ILE A 81 -3.94 0.58 9.42
CA ILE A 81 -2.76 1.31 9.91
C ILE A 81 -2.55 2.51 9.00
N GLY A 82 -2.33 3.70 9.58
CA GLY A 82 -2.06 4.93 8.83
C GLY A 82 -0.58 5.31 8.77
N MET A 83 0.22 4.85 9.75
CA MET A 83 1.61 5.27 9.87
C MET A 83 2.51 4.09 10.25
N LEU A 84 3.68 4.02 9.62
CA LEU A 84 4.75 3.09 9.95
C LEU A 84 5.92 3.87 10.57
N TRP A 85 6.45 3.36 11.69
CA TRP A 85 7.64 3.92 12.33
C TRP A 85 8.77 2.89 12.35
N ALA A 86 10.00 3.37 12.18
CA ALA A 86 11.21 2.56 12.21
C ALA A 86 11.26 1.43 11.16
N THR A 87 10.65 1.65 10.01
CA THR A 87 10.63 0.68 8.90
C THR A 87 12.06 0.33 8.44
N TYR A 88 12.93 1.34 8.39
CA TYR A 88 14.30 1.21 7.84
C TYR A 88 15.36 1.01 8.91
N ARG A 89 14.96 0.98 10.18
CA ARG A 89 15.86 0.88 11.31
C ARG A 89 16.67 -0.41 11.32
N ALA A 90 18.00 -0.27 11.46
CA ALA A 90 18.93 -1.36 11.69
C ALA A 90 19.76 -1.04 12.96
N CYS A 91 19.47 -1.69 14.05
CA CYS A 91 20.16 -1.51 15.34
C CYS A 91 20.00 -2.77 16.20
N PRO A 92 20.73 -2.91 17.32
CA PRO A 92 20.63 -4.08 18.19
C PRO A 92 19.21 -4.42 18.64
N TRP A 93 18.38 -3.40 18.88
CA TRP A 93 16.99 -3.58 19.29
C TRP A 93 16.14 -4.27 18.20
N THR A 94 16.30 -3.89 16.93
CA THR A 94 15.61 -4.54 15.81
C THR A 94 16.24 -5.87 15.38
N ARG A 95 17.40 -6.23 15.97
CA ARG A 95 18.24 -7.38 15.59
C ARG A 95 18.66 -7.33 14.11
N LYS A 96 18.66 -6.16 13.49
CA LYS A 96 19.18 -5.93 12.14
C LYS A 96 20.54 -5.23 12.23
N SER A 97 21.43 -5.60 11.34
CA SER A 97 22.78 -5.05 11.21
C SER A 97 22.99 -4.48 9.81
N LEU A 98 24.15 -3.91 9.53
CA LEU A 98 24.54 -3.51 8.17
C LEU A 98 24.50 -4.67 7.16
N ALA A 99 24.72 -5.90 7.63
CA ALA A 99 24.68 -7.08 6.77
C ALA A 99 23.25 -7.62 6.53
N THR A 100 22.34 -7.40 7.47
CA THR A 100 20.98 -7.97 7.44
C THR A 100 19.88 -6.93 7.29
N GLY A 101 20.22 -5.66 7.37
CA GLY A 101 19.31 -4.52 7.17
C GLY A 101 19.19 -4.11 5.71
N LEU A 102 18.56 -2.99 5.52
CA LEU A 102 18.34 -2.43 4.18
C LEU A 102 19.52 -1.57 3.75
N THR A 103 20.00 -1.80 2.54
CA THR A 103 20.80 -0.79 1.82
C THR A 103 19.89 0.35 1.36
N PRO A 104 20.41 1.54 0.97
CA PRO A 104 19.56 2.62 0.46
C PRO A 104 18.62 2.18 -0.68
N THR A 105 19.13 1.37 -1.61
CA THR A 105 18.33 0.82 -2.72
C THR A 105 17.22 -0.12 -2.22
N LEU A 106 17.52 -0.98 -1.25
CA LEU A 106 16.53 -1.89 -0.68
C LEU A 106 15.51 -1.14 0.20
N ALA A 107 15.91 -0.06 0.86
CA ALA A 107 15.01 0.80 1.63
C ALA A 107 13.94 1.43 0.71
N ALA A 108 14.36 2.00 -0.43
CA ALA A 108 13.40 2.51 -1.41
C ALA A 108 12.46 1.42 -1.93
N LYS A 109 12.98 0.20 -2.20
CA LYS A 109 12.15 -0.93 -2.61
C LYS A 109 11.18 -1.37 -1.51
N ALA A 110 11.59 -1.36 -0.24
CA ALA A 110 10.74 -1.70 0.90
C ALA A 110 9.57 -0.70 1.00
N GLY A 111 9.86 0.59 1.05
CA GLY A 111 8.82 1.63 1.09
C GLY A 111 7.84 1.49 -0.06
N ASN A 112 8.34 1.36 -1.29
CA ASN A 112 7.49 1.19 -2.46
C ASN A 112 6.64 -0.08 -2.42
N ALA A 113 7.18 -1.21 -1.91
CA ALA A 113 6.44 -2.46 -1.80
C ALA A 113 5.30 -2.37 -0.79
N LEU A 114 5.56 -1.79 0.39
CA LEU A 114 4.54 -1.59 1.43
C LEU A 114 3.45 -0.61 0.98
N GLN A 115 3.83 0.53 0.38
CA GLN A 115 2.89 1.51 -0.15
C GLN A 115 2.00 0.90 -1.26
N ARG A 116 2.61 0.22 -2.21
CA ARG A 116 1.87 -0.44 -3.29
C ARG A 116 0.86 -1.44 -2.74
N TYR A 117 1.28 -2.27 -1.78
CA TYR A 117 0.39 -3.25 -1.18
C TYR A 117 -0.86 -2.59 -0.58
N VAL A 118 -0.70 -1.52 0.20
CA VAL A 118 -1.84 -0.82 0.82
C VAL A 118 -2.74 -0.17 -0.23
N ILE A 119 -2.16 0.46 -1.25
CA ILE A 119 -2.93 1.11 -2.31
C ILE A 119 -3.76 0.09 -3.11
N GLU A 120 -3.21 -1.09 -3.36
CA GLU A 120 -3.83 -2.11 -4.21
C GLU A 120 -4.75 -3.08 -3.45
N HIS A 121 -4.53 -3.27 -2.13
CA HIS A 121 -5.20 -4.32 -1.35
C HIS A 121 -6.08 -3.78 -0.22
N THR A 122 -6.24 -2.48 -0.07
CA THR A 122 -7.20 -1.91 0.87
C THR A 122 -8.35 -1.21 0.15
N ARG A 123 -9.50 -1.12 0.82
CA ARG A 123 -10.74 -0.59 0.25
C ARG A 123 -10.60 0.83 -0.30
N LEU A 124 -9.91 1.69 0.42
CA LEU A 124 -9.73 3.10 0.04
C LEU A 124 -8.38 3.38 -0.61
N GLY A 125 -7.41 2.49 -0.47
CA GLY A 125 -6.07 2.64 -1.05
C GLY A 125 -5.36 3.90 -0.55
N ILE A 126 -5.49 4.22 0.75
CA ILE A 126 -4.86 5.40 1.35
C ILE A 126 -3.39 5.07 1.61
N PRO A 127 -2.43 5.84 1.05
CA PRO A 127 -1.01 5.61 1.32
C PRO A 127 -0.66 5.77 2.80
N LEU A 128 0.37 5.04 3.24
CA LEU A 128 0.89 5.13 4.60
C LEU A 128 1.81 6.34 4.79
N PHE A 129 1.81 6.92 5.98
CA PHE A 129 2.93 7.77 6.41
C PHE A 129 4.11 6.88 6.83
N LEU A 130 5.30 7.21 6.32
CA LEU A 130 6.55 6.58 6.72
C LEU A 130 7.28 7.55 7.65
N ALA A 131 7.36 7.20 8.93
CA ALA A 131 8.00 8.01 9.95
C ALA A 131 9.31 7.37 10.41
N GLU A 132 10.40 8.12 10.37
CA GLU A 132 11.71 7.70 10.83
C GLU A 132 12.33 8.80 11.69
N GLU A 133 13.13 8.42 12.68
CA GLU A 133 13.78 9.40 13.55
C GLU A 133 15.00 10.04 12.89
N ALA A 134 15.72 9.29 12.08
CA ALA A 134 16.95 9.72 11.39
C ALA A 134 17.91 10.58 12.26
N PRO A 135 18.23 10.18 13.52
CA PRO A 135 19.00 11.05 14.45
C PRO A 135 20.44 11.30 14.01
N HIS A 136 20.92 10.55 13.03
CA HIS A 136 22.29 10.63 12.50
C HIS A 136 22.36 10.96 11.00
N GLY A 137 21.27 11.42 10.41
CA GLY A 137 21.16 11.78 8.98
C GLY A 137 20.53 10.76 8.10
#